data_3452418270f781526221f8e9a701d19a
#
_entry.id   3452418270f781526221f8e9a701d19a
#
_cell.length_a   1.000
_cell.length_b   1.000
_cell.length_c   1.000
_cell.angle_alpha   90.00
_cell.angle_beta   90.00
_cell.angle_gamma   90.00
#
_symmetry.space_group_name_H-M   'P 1'
#
loop_
_entity.id
_entity.type
_entity.pdbx_description
1 polymer ?
#
loop_
_entity_poly.entity_id
_entity_poly.type
_entity_poly.pdbx_seq_one_letter_code
_entity_poly.pdbx_strand_id
1 'polypeptide(L)'
;MESFPNSKRNDERFPILTHVRLRLISSPDGKAPEPELHNGSNVIWNISRTGLFLATKNQTEIQSIVEIEFPLDDMKATLRGEAEVVRANFSNAPNDGKYEYGLRFTKMDSTSRLILDQFITLIDRKK
;
A
#
# COMPACT_ATOMS: atom_id res chain seq x y z
N MET A 1 17.13 -17.37 -18.28
CA MET A 1 16.95 -16.81 -18.17
C MET A 1 15.83 -16.30 -18.17
N GLU A 2 15.18 -16.30 -18.44
CA GLU A 2 14.29 -15.76 -18.49
C GLU A 2 13.23 -15.85 -17.53
N SER A 3 13.26 -16.37 -16.42
CA SER A 3 12.33 -16.30 -15.34
C SER A 3 12.05 -14.90 -14.90
N PHE A 4 12.90 -13.99 -15.27
CA PHE A 4 12.71 -12.64 -14.85
C PHE A 4 11.41 -12.02 -15.31
N PRO A 5 10.95 -12.22 -16.54
CA PRO A 5 9.68 -11.64 -16.94
C PRO A 5 8.51 -12.10 -16.11
N ASN A 6 8.53 -13.36 -15.73
CA ASN A 6 7.44 -13.88 -14.91
C ASN A 6 7.40 -13.26 -13.54
N SER A 7 8.56 -13.09 -12.92
CA SER A 7 8.62 -12.45 -11.62
C SER A 7 8.11 -11.02 -11.68
N LYS A 8 8.51 -10.31 -12.71
CA LYS A 8 8.07 -8.94 -12.86
C LYS A 8 6.57 -8.86 -13.06
N ARG A 9 6.04 -9.80 -13.83
CA ARG A 9 4.61 -9.79 -14.08
C ARG A 9 3.81 -10.02 -12.81
N ASN A 10 4.27 -10.91 -11.94
CA ASN A 10 3.56 -11.20 -10.70
C ASN A 10 3.54 -10.03 -9.75
N ASP A 11 4.51 -9.13 -9.86
CA ASP A 11 4.59 -7.97 -9.00
C ASP A 11 4.45 -6.68 -9.79
N GLU A 12 3.84 -6.76 -10.93
CA GLU A 12 3.63 -5.57 -11.75
C GLU A 12 2.79 -4.55 -10.99
N ARG A 13 3.18 -3.29 -11.09
CA ARG A 13 2.51 -2.22 -10.37
C ARG A 13 1.63 -1.43 -11.30
N PHE A 14 0.48 -1.05 -10.79
CA PHE A 14 -0.51 -0.32 -11.57
C PHE A 14 -0.79 1.02 -10.91
N PRO A 15 -0.82 2.11 -11.67
CA PRO A 15 -1.12 3.41 -11.10
C PRO A 15 -2.57 3.46 -10.63
N ILE A 16 -2.74 3.93 -9.41
CA ILE A 16 -4.06 4.27 -8.89
C ILE A 16 -3.88 5.51 -8.04
N LEU A 17 -4.98 6.17 -7.73
CA LEU A 17 -4.92 7.31 -6.87
C LEU A 17 -6.11 7.21 -5.92
N THR A 18 -5.85 6.84 -4.69
CA THR A 18 -6.90 6.68 -3.71
C THR A 18 -6.39 7.02 -2.32
N HIS A 19 -7.26 7.58 -1.51
CA HIS A 19 -6.91 7.86 -0.12
C HIS A 19 -6.90 6.56 0.67
N VAL A 20 -6.03 6.51 1.67
CA VAL A 20 -5.92 5.33 2.52
C VAL A 20 -5.93 5.77 3.98
N ARG A 21 -6.60 4.98 4.80
CA ARG A 21 -6.59 5.17 6.25
C ARG A 21 -5.54 4.24 6.83
N LEU A 22 -4.76 4.78 7.75
CA LEU A 22 -3.63 4.05 8.34
C LEU A 22 -3.72 4.06 9.85
N ARG A 23 -3.20 3.01 10.45
CA ARG A 23 -3.03 2.93 11.89
C ARG A 23 -1.73 2.18 12.18
N LEU A 24 -0.85 2.79 12.96
CA LEU A 24 0.39 2.11 13.33
C LEU A 24 0.06 0.99 14.31
N ILE A 25 0.56 -0.21 14.03
CA ILE A 25 0.40 -1.36 14.91
C ILE A 25 1.66 -1.57 15.72
N SER A 26 2.82 -1.52 15.07
CA SER A 26 4.10 -1.67 15.78
C SER A 26 5.19 -0.98 14.99
N SER A 27 6.25 -0.59 15.67
CA SER A 27 7.40 0.03 15.04
C SER A 27 8.67 -0.42 15.72
N PRO A 28 9.81 -0.38 15.00
CA PRO A 28 11.09 -0.80 15.59
C PRO A 28 11.50 0.08 16.77
N ASP A 29 11.08 1.34 16.78
CA ASP A 29 11.46 2.27 17.86
C ASP A 29 10.52 2.19 19.07
N GLY A 30 9.58 1.25 19.08
CA GLY A 30 8.75 1.04 20.24
C GLY A 30 7.61 2.01 20.44
N LYS A 31 7.24 2.75 19.41
CA LYS A 31 6.09 3.64 19.52
C LYS A 31 4.83 2.85 19.84
N ALA A 32 3.99 3.43 20.67
CA ALA A 32 2.74 2.79 21.03
C ALA A 32 1.83 2.66 19.81
N PRO A 33 1.07 1.58 19.73
CA PRO A 33 0.11 1.44 18.64
C PRO A 33 -0.91 2.59 18.65
N GLU A 34 -1.31 3.00 17.45
CA GLU A 34 -2.35 4.02 17.36
C GLU A 34 -3.70 3.38 17.62
N PRO A 35 -4.59 4.10 18.32
CA PRO A 35 -5.87 3.48 18.69
C PRO A 35 -6.86 3.36 17.55
N GLU A 36 -6.74 4.18 16.51
CA GLU A 36 -7.74 4.22 15.45
C GLU A 36 -7.09 4.44 14.11
N LEU A 37 -7.77 3.95 13.08
CA LEU A 37 -7.42 4.30 11.70
C LEU A 37 -7.64 5.79 11.49
N HIS A 38 -6.69 6.46 10.85
CA HIS A 38 -6.83 7.88 10.58
C HIS A 38 -6.58 8.15 9.10
N ASN A 39 -7.24 9.17 8.61
CA ASN A 39 -7.19 9.48 7.20
C ASN A 39 -6.05 10.42 6.81
N GLY A 40 -5.62 11.28 7.67
CA GLY A 40 -4.50 12.16 7.40
C GLY A 40 -4.40 12.54 5.93
N SER A 41 -3.20 12.83 5.47
CA SER A 41 -2.96 13.12 4.06
C SER A 41 -2.28 11.91 3.40
N ASN A 42 -2.92 10.75 3.50
CA ASN A 42 -2.35 9.51 3.01
C ASN A 42 -2.97 9.14 1.67
N VAL A 43 -2.14 8.95 0.66
CA VAL A 43 -2.60 8.68 -0.69
C VAL A 43 -1.80 7.54 -1.29
N ILE A 44 -2.49 6.48 -1.75
CA ILE A 44 -1.86 5.42 -2.52
C ILE A 44 -1.73 5.90 -3.96
N TRP A 45 -0.56 5.69 -4.57
CA TRP A 45 -0.36 6.11 -5.95
C TRP A 45 0.06 4.96 -6.87
N ASN A 46 0.34 3.78 -6.33
CA ASN A 46 0.36 2.57 -7.16
C ASN A 46 0.18 1.35 -6.28
N ILE A 47 -0.22 0.25 -6.92
CA ILE A 47 -0.54 -0.97 -6.21
C ILE A 47 -0.15 -2.18 -7.05
N SER A 48 0.23 -3.26 -6.38
CA SER A 48 0.49 -4.55 -7.00
C SER A 48 -0.17 -5.63 -6.16
N ARG A 49 0.01 -6.89 -6.55
CA ARG A 49 -0.54 -8.00 -5.77
C ARG A 49 0.14 -8.15 -4.42
N THR A 50 1.37 -7.66 -4.27
CA THR A 50 2.15 -7.87 -3.06
C THR A 50 2.25 -6.64 -2.18
N GLY A 51 1.92 -5.45 -2.69
CA GLY A 51 2.06 -4.25 -1.89
C GLY A 51 1.62 -3.00 -2.63
N LEU A 52 1.99 -1.87 -2.05
CA LEU A 52 1.61 -0.59 -2.61
C LEU A 52 2.66 0.47 -2.28
N PHE A 53 2.61 1.58 -3.01
CA PHE A 53 3.34 2.79 -2.63
C PHE A 53 2.34 3.85 -2.22
N LEU A 54 2.70 4.57 -1.17
CA LEU A 54 1.85 5.67 -0.72
C LEU A 54 2.69 6.88 -0.36
N ALA A 55 2.03 8.02 -0.33
CA ALA A 55 2.60 9.27 0.16
C ALA A 55 1.83 9.70 1.39
N THR A 56 2.54 10.21 2.39
CA THR A 56 1.93 10.61 3.64
C THR A 56 2.75 11.74 4.25
N LYS A 57 2.10 12.58 5.04
CA LYS A 57 2.80 13.62 5.77
C LYS A 57 3.42 13.10 7.07
N ASN A 58 3.11 11.86 7.45
CA ASN A 58 3.60 11.29 8.69
C ASN A 58 4.86 10.47 8.43
N GLN A 59 5.93 10.77 9.15
CA GLN A 59 7.16 10.01 9.03
C GLN A 59 6.98 8.65 9.70
N THR A 60 7.41 7.60 9.03
CA THR A 60 7.26 6.23 9.52
C THR A 60 8.57 5.49 9.28
N GLU A 61 8.93 4.60 10.19
CA GLU A 61 10.16 3.84 10.06
C GLU A 61 9.97 2.58 9.24
N ILE A 62 11.02 2.21 8.51
CA ILE A 62 11.04 0.91 7.83
C ILE A 62 10.91 -0.18 8.88
N GLN A 63 10.20 -1.24 8.55
CA GLN A 63 9.85 -2.37 9.42
C GLN A 63 8.67 -2.09 10.34
N SER A 64 8.10 -0.90 10.26
CA SER A 64 6.84 -0.66 10.96
C SER A 64 5.73 -1.48 10.33
N ILE A 65 4.79 -1.92 11.14
CA ILE A 65 3.58 -2.62 10.69
C ILE A 65 2.42 -1.66 10.84
N VAL A 66 1.66 -1.52 9.78
CA VAL A 66 0.50 -0.62 9.80
C VAL A 66 -0.74 -1.39 9.32
N GLU A 67 -1.87 -1.01 9.89
CA GLU A 67 -3.16 -1.44 9.38
C GLU A 67 -3.59 -0.46 8.31
N ILE A 68 -4.12 -0.96 7.22
CA ILE A 68 -4.53 -0.13 6.09
C ILE A 68 -5.97 -0.44 5.71
N GLU A 69 -6.66 0.60 5.25
CA GLU A 69 -8.03 0.46 4.76
C GLU A 69 -8.21 1.47 3.64
N PHE A 70 -8.62 1.02 2.47
CA PHE A 70 -8.80 1.93 1.34
C PHE A 70 -9.88 1.42 0.41
N PRO A 71 -10.61 2.33 -0.23
CA PRO A 71 -11.66 1.94 -1.17
C PRO A 71 -11.08 1.65 -2.55
N LEU A 72 -11.72 0.71 -3.23
CA LEU A 72 -11.52 0.52 -4.66
C LEU A 72 -12.87 0.80 -5.31
N ASP A 73 -13.02 2.03 -5.79
CA ASP A 73 -14.31 2.49 -6.28
C ASP A 73 -14.83 1.66 -7.45
N ASP A 74 -13.92 1.24 -8.33
CA ASP A 74 -14.29 0.42 -9.48
C ASP A 74 -14.90 -0.91 -9.05
N MET A 75 -14.54 -1.38 -7.87
CA MET A 75 -15.06 -2.65 -7.34
C MET A 75 -16.15 -2.43 -6.31
N LYS A 76 -16.45 -1.18 -5.98
CA LYS A 76 -17.42 -0.79 -4.95
C LYS A 76 -17.14 -1.54 -3.65
N ALA A 77 -15.89 -1.61 -3.29
CA ALA A 77 -15.45 -2.40 -2.14
C ALA A 77 -14.32 -1.67 -1.42
N THR A 78 -14.15 -2.04 -0.16
CA THR A 78 -13.06 -1.51 0.67
C THR A 78 -12.12 -2.66 1.01
N LEU A 79 -10.83 -2.44 0.82
CA LEU A 79 -9.83 -3.42 1.20
C LEU A 79 -9.28 -3.09 2.57
N ARG A 80 -8.96 -4.13 3.33
CA ARG A 80 -8.38 -4.01 4.66
C ARG A 80 -7.28 -5.04 4.82
N GLY A 81 -6.23 -4.64 5.52
CA GLY A 81 -5.17 -5.58 5.80
C GLY A 81 -4.07 -4.92 6.60
N GLU A 82 -3.00 -5.65 6.77
CA GLU A 82 -1.79 -5.14 7.41
C GLU A 82 -0.65 -5.18 6.42
N ALA A 83 0.28 -4.25 6.58
CA ALA A 83 1.42 -4.17 5.69
C ALA A 83 2.64 -3.73 6.46
N GLU A 84 3.79 -4.14 5.98
CA GLU A 84 5.08 -3.74 6.54
C GLU A 84 5.69 -2.67 5.66
N VAL A 85 6.23 -1.62 6.27
CA VAL A 85 6.97 -0.59 5.55
C VAL A 85 8.33 -1.17 5.19
N VAL A 86 8.55 -1.39 3.90
CA VAL A 86 9.79 -2.05 3.45
C VAL A 86 10.71 -1.11 2.70
N ARG A 87 10.24 0.06 2.31
CA ARG A 87 11.05 0.99 1.55
C ARG A 87 10.62 2.42 1.87
N ALA A 88 11.58 3.31 1.96
CA ALA A 88 11.34 4.73 2.11
C ALA A 88 12.03 5.45 0.98
N ASN A 89 11.34 6.40 0.37
CA ASN A 89 11.90 7.20 -0.70
C ASN A 89 11.87 8.65 -0.26
N PHE A 90 13.05 9.20 -0.02
CA PHE A 90 13.18 10.59 0.40
C PHE A 90 13.73 11.44 -0.73
N SER A 91 13.27 11.17 -1.95
CA SER A 91 13.74 11.91 -3.10
C SER A 91 13.47 13.40 -2.91
N ASN A 92 14.24 14.21 -3.61
CA ASN A 92 14.07 15.64 -3.53
C ASN A 92 12.94 16.16 -4.39
N ALA A 93 12.18 15.26 -5.01
CA ALA A 93 11.06 15.68 -5.81
C ALA A 93 10.05 16.41 -4.94
N PRO A 94 9.49 17.50 -5.42
CA PRO A 94 8.48 18.20 -4.64
C PRO A 94 7.23 17.32 -4.51
N ASN A 95 6.91 17.01 -3.29
CA ASN A 95 5.75 16.18 -3.01
C ASN A 95 4.92 16.80 -1.89
N ASP A 96 4.97 18.13 -1.78
CA ASP A 96 4.20 18.90 -0.80
C ASP A 96 4.56 18.49 0.63
N GLY A 97 5.82 18.16 0.86
CA GLY A 97 6.27 17.79 2.19
C GLY A 97 5.89 16.39 2.61
N LYS A 98 5.44 15.58 1.68
CA LYS A 98 5.06 14.20 2.00
C LYS A 98 6.24 13.27 1.88
N TYR A 99 6.21 12.22 2.68
CA TYR A 99 7.14 11.11 2.60
C TYR A 99 6.53 10.01 1.73
N GLU A 100 7.37 9.29 1.02
CA GLU A 100 6.91 8.19 0.17
C GLU A 100 7.41 6.88 0.72
N TYR A 101 6.52 5.90 0.82
CA TYR A 101 6.86 4.59 1.37
C TYR A 101 6.33 3.48 0.48
N GLY A 102 7.14 2.42 0.40
CA GLY A 102 6.69 1.17 -0.19
C GLY A 102 6.29 0.22 0.92
N LEU A 103 5.13 -0.37 0.78
CA LEU A 103 4.57 -1.29 1.78
C LEU A 103 4.34 -2.65 1.15
N ARG A 104 4.61 -3.70 1.90
CA ARG A 104 4.35 -5.07 1.49
C ARG A 104 3.22 -5.62 2.34
N PHE A 105 2.18 -6.15 1.69
CA PHE A 105 1.08 -6.76 2.43
C PHE A 105 1.58 -7.95 3.22
N THR A 106 1.28 -7.98 4.52
CA THR A 106 1.66 -9.08 5.39
C THR A 106 0.45 -9.86 5.86
N LYS A 107 -0.73 -9.25 5.81
CA LYS A 107 -1.95 -9.91 6.27
C LYS A 107 -3.13 -9.28 5.56
N MET A 108 -3.98 -10.12 4.99
CA MET A 108 -5.17 -9.64 4.31
C MET A 108 -6.20 -10.75 4.35
N ASP A 109 -7.44 -10.42 4.72
CA ASP A 109 -8.45 -11.45 4.76
C ASP A 109 -8.76 -11.94 3.34
N SER A 110 -9.42 -13.09 3.26
CA SER A 110 -9.63 -13.72 1.97
C SER A 110 -10.53 -12.89 1.07
N THR A 111 -11.47 -12.16 1.63
CA THR A 111 -12.35 -11.30 0.84
C THR A 111 -11.56 -10.16 0.21
N SER A 112 -10.74 -9.47 1.00
CA SER A 112 -9.91 -8.39 0.48
C SER A 112 -8.91 -8.89 -0.55
N ARG A 113 -8.32 -10.07 -0.31
CA ARG A 113 -7.38 -10.65 -1.27
C ARG A 113 -8.07 -10.94 -2.60
N LEU A 114 -9.27 -11.49 -2.55
CA LEU A 114 -10.01 -11.78 -3.75
C LEU A 114 -10.35 -10.51 -4.52
N ILE A 115 -10.77 -9.47 -3.82
CA ILE A 115 -11.10 -8.20 -4.44
C ILE A 115 -9.86 -7.60 -5.10
N LEU A 116 -8.73 -7.65 -4.42
CA LEU A 116 -7.49 -7.11 -4.98
C LEU A 116 -7.09 -7.88 -6.24
N ASP A 117 -7.15 -9.19 -6.20
CA ASP A 117 -6.80 -10.01 -7.36
C ASP A 117 -7.71 -9.71 -8.54
N GLN A 118 -9.00 -9.54 -8.30
CA GLN A 118 -9.95 -9.20 -9.35
C GLN A 118 -9.68 -7.82 -9.91
N PHE A 119 -9.38 -6.86 -9.03
CA PHE A 119 -9.08 -5.50 -9.45
C PHE A 119 -7.85 -5.46 -10.35
N ILE A 120 -6.78 -6.14 -9.97
CA ILE A 120 -5.56 -6.16 -10.75
C ILE A 120 -5.78 -6.86 -12.08
N THR A 121 -6.51 -7.94 -12.08
CA THR A 121 -6.83 -8.65 -13.32
C THR A 121 -7.60 -7.75 -14.26
N LEU A 122 -8.54 -6.99 -13.73
CA LEU A 122 -9.35 -6.08 -14.52
C LEU A 122 -8.50 -4.98 -15.16
N ILE A 123 -7.61 -4.38 -14.36
CA ILE A 123 -6.73 -3.35 -14.88
C ILE A 123 -5.80 -3.91 -15.95
N ASP A 124 -5.25 -5.08 -15.69
CA ASP A 124 -4.31 -5.70 -16.62
C ASP A 124 -4.95 -5.97 -17.98
N ARG A 125 -6.21 -6.32 -17.97
CA ARG A 125 -6.94 -6.57 -19.24
C ARG A 125 -7.17 -5.30 -20.05
N LYS A 126 -7.13 -4.14 -19.40
CA LYS A 126 -7.38 -2.88 -20.09
C LYS A 126 -6.15 -2.32 -20.78
N LYS A 127 -5.03 -2.95 -20.61
CA LYS A 127 -3.79 -2.47 -21.23
C LYS A 127 -3.77 -2.72 -22.72
#